data_a90d198e981e0e613eb0093c4d94ac4a
#
_entry.id   a90d198e981e0e613eb0093c4d94ac4a
#
_cell.length_a   1.000
_cell.length_b   1.000
_cell.length_c   1.000
_cell.angle_alpha   90.00
_cell.angle_beta   90.00
_cell.angle_gamma   90.00
#
_symmetry.space_group_name_H-M   'P 1'
#
loop_
_entity.id
_entity.type
_entity.pdbx_description
1 polymer ?
#
loop_
_entity_poly.entity_id
_entity_poly.type
_entity_poly.pdbx_seq_one_letter_code
_entity_poly.pdbx_strand_id
1 'polypeptide(L)'
;GQAYAGGKRPNGSGGKFSDILYASASTGNLGLIEIKKPQTELLGKSPYRGDDVFGPSTELGGAIAQILDQRFKLQSELPVIKNNMNRYDLHSYAVRCIVVAGMTPQEHQQRKSFELVRNAFAEIVIVTFDELLARLTEIKNALQPIPTLDTVPF
;
A
#
# COMPACT_ATOMS: atom_id res chain seq x y z
N GLY A 1 -5.77 9.13 11.40
CA GLY A 1 -7.13 9.47 11.04
C GLY A 1 -7.43 9.09 9.60
N GLN A 2 -8.57 8.48 9.37
CA GLN A 2 -9.03 8.16 8.02
C GLN A 2 -9.30 9.46 7.25
N ALA A 3 -8.68 9.60 6.09
CA ALA A 3 -8.96 10.71 5.21
C ALA A 3 -10.06 10.31 4.22
N TYR A 4 -11.07 11.14 4.12
CA TYR A 4 -12.19 10.96 3.23
C TYR A 4 -11.89 11.53 1.84
N ALA A 5 -11.91 10.68 0.82
CA ALA A 5 -11.80 11.09 -0.57
C ALA A 5 -13.02 10.59 -1.36
N GLY A 6 -13.79 11.49 -1.93
CA GLY A 6 -14.81 11.17 -2.93
C GLY A 6 -16.24 11.02 -2.44
N GLY A 7 -16.75 11.91 -1.62
CA GLY A 7 -18.17 11.96 -1.32
C GLY A 7 -18.71 13.36 -1.09
N LYS A 8 -19.86 13.61 -1.67
CA LYS A 8 -20.52 14.92 -1.58
C LYS A 8 -21.41 15.08 -0.35
N ARG A 9 -21.48 14.12 0.56
CA ARG A 9 -22.37 14.16 1.71
C ARG A 9 -21.63 14.51 3.00
N PRO A 10 -22.08 15.49 3.78
CA PRO A 10 -21.44 15.91 5.03
C PRO A 10 -21.34 14.80 6.08
N ASN A 11 -22.15 13.74 5.97
CA ASN A 11 -22.18 12.61 6.90
C ASN A 11 -21.25 11.45 6.51
N GLY A 12 -20.42 11.62 5.47
CA GLY A 12 -19.50 10.58 5.02
C GLY A 12 -20.15 9.43 4.23
N SER A 13 -21.46 9.45 3.98
CA SER A 13 -22.12 8.41 3.21
C SER A 13 -21.88 8.58 1.71
N GLY A 14 -21.47 7.51 1.03
CA GLY A 14 -21.26 7.46 -0.42
C GLY A 14 -19.81 7.69 -0.89
N GLY A 15 -18.86 7.95 0.01
CA GLY A 15 -17.44 7.98 -0.31
C GLY A 15 -16.73 6.66 -0.03
N LYS A 16 -15.66 6.39 -0.74
CA LYS A 16 -14.74 5.31 -0.43
C LYS A 16 -13.60 5.86 0.40
N PHE A 17 -13.27 5.17 1.47
CA PHE A 17 -12.15 5.52 2.34
C PHE A 17 -10.92 4.75 1.91
N SER A 18 -9.78 5.42 1.80
CA SER A 18 -8.48 4.76 1.93
C SER A 18 -8.20 4.52 3.40
N ASP A 19 -7.50 3.44 3.70
CA ASP A 19 -7.11 3.17 5.08
C ASP A 19 -6.16 4.26 5.59
N ILE A 20 -5.22 4.71 4.74
CA ILE A 20 -4.30 5.79 5.07
C ILE A 20 -4.12 6.72 3.86
N LEU A 21 -4.34 8.02 4.09
CA LEU A 21 -3.85 9.09 3.25
C LEU A 21 -2.68 9.77 3.96
N TYR A 22 -1.55 9.90 3.29
CA TYR A 22 -0.37 10.57 3.83
C TYR A 22 0.16 11.63 2.88
N ALA A 23 0.96 12.56 3.42
CA ALA A 23 1.70 13.53 2.64
C ALA A 23 3.21 13.41 2.95
N SER A 24 4.03 13.55 1.93
CA SER A 24 5.48 13.68 2.12
C SER A 24 5.79 14.94 2.91
N ALA A 25 6.56 14.81 3.99
CA ALA A 25 6.94 15.95 4.82
C ALA A 25 7.79 16.98 4.07
N SER A 26 8.56 16.53 3.09
CA SER A 26 9.47 17.40 2.32
C SER A 26 8.82 18.10 1.13
N THR A 27 7.81 17.48 0.51
CA THR A 27 7.25 17.98 -0.76
C THR A 27 5.75 18.23 -0.70
N GLY A 28 5.06 17.76 0.34
CA GLY A 28 3.59 17.77 0.41
C GLY A 28 2.91 16.83 -0.58
N ASN A 29 3.68 16.02 -1.35
CA ASN A 29 3.08 15.10 -2.30
C ASN A 29 2.30 13.99 -1.59
N LEU A 30 1.07 13.76 -2.04
CA LEU A 30 0.14 12.82 -1.43
C LEU A 30 0.42 11.37 -1.84
N GLY A 31 0.06 10.45 -0.97
CA GLY A 31 0.04 9.03 -1.26
C GLY A 31 -1.08 8.32 -0.50
N LEU A 32 -1.47 7.17 -1.02
CA LEU A 32 -2.54 6.33 -0.51
C LEU A 32 -2.00 4.96 -0.12
N ILE A 33 -2.47 4.43 0.99
CA ILE A 33 -2.19 3.06 1.41
C ILE A 33 -3.53 2.36 1.68
N GLU A 34 -3.74 1.24 1.04
CA GLU A 34 -4.84 0.31 1.28
C GLU A 34 -4.29 -0.91 2.02
N ILE A 35 -4.87 -1.24 3.16
CA ILE A 35 -4.43 -2.35 4.00
C ILE A 35 -5.51 -3.43 4.01
N LYS A 36 -5.16 -4.62 3.59
CA LYS A 36 -5.98 -5.82 3.71
C LYS A 36 -5.47 -6.66 4.89
N LYS A 37 -6.04 -7.85 5.06
CA LYS A 37 -5.63 -8.76 6.13
C LYS A 37 -4.39 -9.58 5.74
N PRO A 38 -3.59 -10.06 6.70
CA PRO A 38 -2.51 -11.02 6.42
C PRO A 38 -3.01 -12.31 5.76
N GLN A 39 -4.26 -12.70 6.00
CA GLN A 39 -4.90 -13.89 5.43
C GLN A 39 -5.50 -13.66 4.04
N THR A 40 -5.41 -12.43 3.50
CA THR A 40 -5.90 -12.14 2.15
C THR A 40 -5.15 -12.97 1.13
N GLU A 41 -5.88 -13.74 0.34
CA GLU A 41 -5.30 -14.50 -0.77
C GLU A 41 -4.85 -13.53 -1.87
N LEU A 42 -3.61 -13.68 -2.34
CA LEU A 42 -3.02 -12.83 -3.37
C LEU A 42 -3.30 -13.36 -4.78
N LEU A 43 -3.46 -14.66 -4.90
CA LEU A 43 -3.68 -15.36 -6.15
C LEU A 43 -4.98 -16.16 -6.10
N GLY A 44 -5.51 -16.48 -7.26
CA GLY A 44 -6.63 -17.43 -7.41
C GLY A 44 -6.25 -18.81 -6.87
N LYS A 45 -7.24 -19.54 -6.37
CA LYS A 45 -7.06 -20.88 -5.77
C LYS A 45 -6.64 -21.94 -6.77
N SER A 46 -7.04 -21.76 -8.03
CA SER A 46 -6.73 -22.69 -9.12
C SER A 46 -5.90 -21.99 -10.18
N PRO A 47 -5.04 -22.72 -10.89
CA PRO A 47 -4.33 -22.17 -12.02
C PRO A 47 -5.32 -21.63 -13.07
N TYR A 48 -4.99 -20.48 -13.65
CA TYR A 48 -5.75 -19.92 -14.77
C TYR A 48 -5.50 -20.70 -16.06
N ARG A 49 -4.25 -21.16 -16.25
CA ARG A 49 -3.86 -21.96 -17.42
C ARG A 49 -2.67 -22.85 -17.07
N GLY A 50 -2.71 -24.10 -17.56
CA GLY A 50 -1.72 -25.11 -17.19
C GLY A 50 -1.77 -25.41 -15.69
N ASP A 51 -0.66 -25.86 -15.13
CA ASP A 51 -0.55 -26.22 -13.71
C ASP A 51 0.21 -25.15 -12.91
N ASP A 52 0.72 -24.10 -13.55
CA ASP A 52 1.72 -23.22 -12.97
C ASP A 52 1.46 -21.71 -13.15
N VAL A 53 0.37 -21.32 -13.82
CA VAL A 53 0.01 -19.92 -14.04
C VAL A 53 -1.20 -19.54 -13.22
N PHE A 54 -1.00 -18.71 -12.21
CA PHE A 54 -2.07 -18.21 -11.34
C PHE A 54 -2.33 -16.73 -11.63
N GLY A 55 -3.60 -16.35 -11.74
CA GLY A 55 -4.01 -14.96 -11.81
C GLY A 55 -4.15 -14.33 -10.43
N PRO A 56 -4.33 -13.01 -10.34
CA PRO A 56 -4.62 -12.35 -9.08
C PRO A 56 -5.94 -12.86 -8.50
N SER A 57 -6.05 -12.90 -7.17
CA SER A 57 -7.32 -13.18 -6.51
C SER A 57 -8.34 -12.06 -6.76
N THR A 58 -9.60 -12.35 -6.56
CA THR A 58 -10.66 -11.32 -6.62
C THR A 58 -10.42 -10.23 -5.58
N GLU A 59 -9.92 -10.57 -4.40
CA GLU A 59 -9.65 -9.61 -3.34
C GLU A 59 -8.47 -8.70 -3.66
N LEU A 60 -7.38 -9.24 -4.20
CA LEU A 60 -6.25 -8.41 -4.64
C LEU A 60 -6.66 -7.51 -5.81
N GLY A 61 -7.36 -8.04 -6.80
CA GLY A 61 -7.88 -7.26 -7.92
C GLY A 61 -8.83 -6.15 -7.45
N GLY A 62 -9.70 -6.44 -6.49
CA GLY A 62 -10.58 -5.47 -5.86
C GLY A 62 -9.83 -4.36 -5.11
N ALA A 63 -8.78 -4.70 -4.35
CA ALA A 63 -7.94 -3.73 -3.67
C ALA A 63 -7.22 -2.79 -4.64
N ILE A 64 -6.71 -3.33 -5.74
CA ILE A 64 -6.07 -2.55 -6.81
C ILE A 64 -7.07 -1.58 -7.44
N ALA A 65 -8.24 -2.05 -7.83
CA ALA A 65 -9.29 -1.21 -8.41
C ALA A 65 -9.73 -0.12 -7.43
N GLN A 66 -9.87 -0.46 -6.17
CA GLN A 66 -10.26 0.47 -5.11
C GLN A 66 -9.26 1.61 -4.94
N ILE A 67 -7.96 1.30 -4.81
CA ILE A 67 -6.94 2.33 -4.59
C ILE A 67 -6.75 3.23 -5.83
N LEU A 68 -6.92 2.68 -7.04
CA LEU A 68 -6.88 3.47 -8.26
C LEU A 68 -8.07 4.42 -8.39
N ASP A 69 -9.28 3.98 -8.03
CA ASP A 69 -10.47 4.83 -7.97
C ASP A 69 -10.31 5.96 -6.92
N GLN A 70 -9.75 5.63 -5.78
CA GLN A 70 -9.45 6.62 -4.74
C GLN A 70 -8.41 7.64 -5.20
N ARG A 71 -7.36 7.20 -5.91
CA ARG A 71 -6.38 8.11 -6.51
C ARG A 71 -7.02 9.06 -7.51
N PHE A 72 -7.85 8.55 -8.39
CA PHE A 72 -8.58 9.36 -9.36
C PHE A 72 -9.45 10.44 -8.66
N LYS A 73 -10.21 10.05 -7.64
CA LYS A 73 -11.05 10.96 -6.87
C LYS A 73 -10.22 11.99 -6.10
N LEU A 74 -9.15 11.56 -5.45
CA LEU A 74 -8.24 12.46 -4.73
C LEU A 74 -7.68 13.54 -5.66
N GLN A 75 -7.21 13.16 -6.84
CA GLN A 75 -6.68 14.10 -7.82
C GLN A 75 -7.74 15.08 -8.32
N SER A 76 -8.96 14.61 -8.55
CA SER A 76 -10.08 15.44 -9.02
C SER A 76 -10.59 16.42 -7.95
N GLU A 77 -10.57 16.01 -6.69
CA GLU A 77 -11.14 16.76 -5.57
C GLU A 77 -10.10 17.53 -4.75
N LEU A 78 -8.82 17.43 -5.10
CA LEU A 78 -7.74 18.05 -4.33
C LEU A 78 -7.94 19.54 -4.04
N PRO A 79 -8.42 20.38 -4.97
CA PRO A 79 -8.69 21.79 -4.67
C PRO A 79 -9.69 21.98 -3.53
N VAL A 80 -10.75 21.18 -3.51
CA VAL A 80 -11.77 21.22 -2.46
C VAL A 80 -11.21 20.70 -1.13
N ILE A 81 -10.42 19.62 -1.18
CA ILE A 81 -9.75 19.05 0.01
C ILE A 81 -8.81 20.06 0.63
N LYS A 82 -7.98 20.73 -0.17
CA LYS A 82 -7.05 21.77 0.31
C LYS A 82 -7.79 22.89 1.04
N ASN A 83 -8.88 23.36 0.45
CA ASN A 83 -9.67 24.43 1.03
C ASN A 83 -10.34 24.01 2.35
N ASN A 84 -10.96 22.82 2.37
CA ASN A 84 -11.64 22.32 3.56
C ASN A 84 -10.71 22.03 4.72
N MET A 85 -9.48 21.59 4.42
CA MET A 85 -8.46 21.29 5.44
C MET A 85 -7.53 22.48 5.74
N ASN A 86 -7.67 23.59 5.02
CA ASN A 86 -6.75 24.74 5.07
C ASN A 86 -5.27 24.31 4.87
N ARG A 87 -5.03 23.35 3.94
CA ARG A 87 -3.73 22.71 3.68
C ARG A 87 -3.31 22.93 2.23
N TYR A 88 -2.83 24.12 1.93
CA TYR A 88 -2.40 24.51 0.58
C TYR A 88 -1.03 23.96 0.18
N ASP A 89 -0.33 23.38 1.13
CA ASP A 89 0.95 22.68 0.98
C ASP A 89 0.82 21.26 0.39
N LEU A 90 -0.41 20.74 0.24
CA LEU A 90 -0.66 19.41 -0.31
C LEU A 90 -0.61 19.42 -1.84
N HIS A 91 0.00 18.39 -2.42
CA HIS A 91 0.19 18.26 -3.86
C HIS A 91 -0.11 16.85 -4.36
N SER A 92 -0.57 16.76 -5.59
CA SER A 92 -0.84 15.49 -6.29
C SER A 92 0.05 15.32 -7.52
N TYR A 93 1.31 15.71 -7.41
CA TYR A 93 2.26 15.61 -8.53
C TYR A 93 2.46 14.17 -9.02
N ALA A 94 2.56 13.24 -8.08
CA ALA A 94 2.68 11.82 -8.34
C ALA A 94 2.12 11.05 -7.13
N VAL A 95 0.81 10.83 -7.10
CA VAL A 95 0.15 10.12 -5.99
C VAL A 95 0.60 8.67 -5.97
N ARG A 96 1.36 8.31 -4.95
CA ARG A 96 1.81 6.93 -4.74
C ARG A 96 0.67 6.09 -4.19
N CYS A 97 0.53 4.87 -4.73
CA CYS A 97 -0.43 3.89 -4.27
C CYS A 97 0.30 2.66 -3.74
N ILE A 98 0.01 2.28 -2.50
CA ILE A 98 0.58 1.10 -1.85
C ILE A 98 -0.56 0.21 -1.37
N VAL A 99 -0.52 -1.06 -1.73
CA VAL A 99 -1.43 -2.09 -1.22
C VAL A 99 -0.62 -3.01 -0.32
N VAL A 100 -1.02 -3.12 0.94
CA VAL A 100 -0.46 -4.10 1.89
C VAL A 100 -1.46 -5.22 2.04
N ALA A 101 -1.12 -6.43 1.62
CA ALA A 101 -2.03 -7.56 1.62
C ALA A 101 -1.32 -8.91 1.70
N GLY A 102 -1.92 -9.85 2.42
CA GLY A 102 -1.52 -11.25 2.41
C GLY A 102 -0.08 -11.51 2.89
N MET A 103 0.36 -12.73 2.66
CA MET A 103 1.71 -13.21 2.94
C MET A 103 2.35 -13.70 1.64
N THR A 104 3.66 -13.61 1.54
CA THR A 104 4.39 -14.09 0.36
C THR A 104 4.09 -15.57 0.11
N PRO A 105 3.65 -15.94 -1.11
CA PRO A 105 3.35 -17.34 -1.43
C PRO A 105 4.56 -18.24 -1.22
N GLN A 106 4.35 -19.42 -0.64
CA GLN A 106 5.43 -20.36 -0.33
C GLN A 106 5.74 -21.29 -1.49
N GLU A 107 4.73 -21.68 -2.26
CA GLU A 107 4.90 -22.56 -3.42
C GLU A 107 5.60 -21.82 -4.57
N HIS A 108 6.53 -22.50 -5.25
CA HIS A 108 7.37 -21.89 -6.28
C HIS A 108 6.55 -21.28 -7.44
N GLN A 109 5.56 -22.00 -7.95
CA GLN A 109 4.71 -21.54 -9.05
C GLN A 109 3.84 -20.34 -8.66
N GLN A 110 3.33 -20.36 -7.44
CA GLN A 110 2.55 -19.25 -6.91
C GLN A 110 3.43 -18.03 -6.64
N ARG A 111 4.64 -18.22 -6.14
CA ARG A 111 5.60 -17.13 -5.94
C ARG A 111 5.98 -16.48 -7.28
N LYS A 112 6.28 -17.29 -8.30
CA LYS A 112 6.50 -16.82 -9.67
C LYS A 112 5.32 -15.99 -10.17
N SER A 113 4.11 -16.54 -10.07
CA SER A 113 2.89 -15.85 -10.50
C SER A 113 2.65 -14.55 -9.75
N PHE A 114 2.89 -14.52 -8.45
CA PHE A 114 2.77 -13.32 -7.64
C PHE A 114 3.75 -12.23 -8.07
N GLU A 115 5.00 -12.57 -8.33
CA GLU A 115 5.99 -11.61 -8.85
C GLU A 115 5.58 -11.04 -10.22
N LEU A 116 5.07 -11.88 -11.11
CA LEU A 116 4.58 -11.43 -12.41
C LEU A 116 3.36 -10.52 -12.28
N VAL A 117 2.41 -10.87 -11.41
CA VAL A 117 1.19 -10.08 -11.17
C VAL A 117 1.56 -8.71 -10.59
N ARG A 118 2.34 -8.67 -9.50
CA ARG A 118 2.63 -7.39 -8.85
C ARG A 118 3.47 -6.45 -9.70
N ASN A 119 4.36 -6.97 -10.54
CA ASN A 119 5.16 -6.16 -11.44
C ASN A 119 4.40 -5.68 -12.69
N ALA A 120 3.25 -6.28 -13.01
CA ALA A 120 2.39 -5.79 -14.08
C ALA A 120 1.70 -4.45 -13.73
N PHE A 121 1.57 -4.12 -12.45
CA PHE A 121 0.96 -2.87 -11.97
C PHE A 121 2.04 -1.83 -11.63
N ALA A 122 2.64 -1.22 -12.65
CA ALA A 122 3.77 -0.29 -12.50
C ALA A 122 3.48 0.91 -11.58
N GLU A 123 2.21 1.30 -11.43
CA GLU A 123 1.81 2.47 -10.64
C GLU A 123 1.42 2.14 -9.20
N ILE A 124 1.42 0.87 -8.82
CA ILE A 124 1.03 0.40 -7.50
C ILE A 124 2.14 -0.46 -6.91
N VAL A 125 2.53 -0.17 -5.70
CA VAL A 125 3.44 -1.02 -4.94
C VAL A 125 2.60 -2.01 -4.13
N ILE A 126 2.75 -3.30 -4.39
CA ILE A 126 2.10 -4.37 -3.61
C ILE A 126 3.15 -4.96 -2.68
N VAL A 127 2.88 -4.91 -1.38
CA VAL A 127 3.75 -5.38 -0.30
C VAL A 127 3.01 -6.39 0.54
N THR A 128 3.63 -7.51 0.84
CA THR A 128 3.08 -8.50 1.79
C THR A 128 3.40 -8.14 3.23
N PHE A 129 2.69 -8.71 4.20
CA PHE A 129 2.93 -8.41 5.61
C PHE A 129 4.29 -8.89 6.09
N ASP A 130 4.76 -10.03 5.62
CA ASP A 130 6.10 -10.55 5.94
C ASP A 130 7.21 -9.66 5.36
N GLU A 131 7.06 -9.16 4.13
CA GLU A 131 7.99 -8.18 3.55
C GLU A 131 7.99 -6.85 4.32
N LEU A 132 6.81 -6.37 4.71
CA LEU A 132 6.70 -5.15 5.53
C LEU A 132 7.38 -5.34 6.88
N LEU A 133 7.13 -6.45 7.55
CA LEU A 133 7.75 -6.77 8.84
C LEU A 133 9.28 -6.88 8.74
N ALA A 134 9.79 -7.52 7.68
CA ALA A 134 11.22 -7.62 7.45
C ALA A 134 11.86 -6.24 7.31
N ARG A 135 11.28 -5.35 6.51
CA ARG A 135 11.77 -3.97 6.35
C ARG A 135 11.74 -3.16 7.65
N LEU A 136 10.67 -3.28 8.43
CA LEU A 136 10.58 -2.62 9.74
C LEU A 136 11.63 -3.15 10.72
N THR A 137 11.91 -4.45 10.69
CA THR A 137 12.95 -5.08 11.53
C THR A 137 14.34 -4.59 11.14
N GLU A 138 14.64 -4.46 9.86
CA GLU A 138 15.89 -3.90 9.36
C GLU A 138 16.10 -2.45 9.84
N ILE A 139 15.07 -1.62 9.72
CA ILE A 139 15.12 -0.24 10.20
C ILE A 139 15.35 -0.20 11.72
N LYS A 140 14.62 -1.01 12.48
CA LYS A 140 14.79 -1.11 13.93
C LYS A 140 16.23 -1.49 14.29
N ASN A 141 16.81 -2.48 13.64
CA ASN A 141 18.18 -2.94 13.89
C ASN A 141 19.21 -1.85 13.53
N ALA A 142 18.98 -1.13 12.44
CA ALA A 142 19.86 -0.03 12.01
C ALA A 142 19.85 1.16 13.00
N LEU A 143 18.77 1.35 13.74
CA LEU A 143 18.63 2.43 14.73
C LEU A 143 19.11 2.03 16.14
N GLN A 144 19.50 0.75 16.35
CA GLN A 144 20.05 0.36 17.64
C GLN A 144 21.47 0.92 17.82
N PRO A 145 21.85 1.36 19.05
CA PRO A 145 23.20 1.79 19.32
C PRO A 145 24.18 0.65 18.99
N ILE A 146 25.29 1.00 18.37
CA ILE A 146 26.41 0.07 18.21
C ILE A 146 26.81 -0.36 19.62
N PRO A 147 26.90 -1.67 19.96
CA PRO A 147 27.39 -2.09 21.25
C PRO A 147 28.77 -1.47 21.46
N THR A 148 28.88 -0.60 22.44
CA THR A 148 30.19 -0.13 22.89
C THR A 148 30.97 -1.36 23.32
N LEU A 149 32.11 -1.56 22.71
CA LEU A 149 33.11 -2.50 23.20
C LEU A 149 33.54 -2.00 24.58
N ASP A 150 32.73 -2.31 25.59
CA ASP A 150 33.12 -2.09 26.97
C ASP A 150 34.19 -3.11 27.32
N THR A 151 35.41 -2.58 27.37
CA THR A 151 36.51 -3.04 28.18
C THR A 151 36.86 -4.53 28.07
N VAL A 152 37.84 -4.81 27.24
CA VAL A 152 38.74 -5.90 27.53
C VAL A 152 39.41 -5.60 28.87
N PRO A 153 39.19 -6.39 29.94
CA PRO A 153 39.98 -6.22 31.15
C PRO A 153 41.41 -6.66 30.82
N PHE A 154 42.32 -5.76 31.08
CA PHE A 154 43.75 -6.07 31.05
C PHE A 154 44.10 -7.10 32.12
#